data_e8acfcf88bb27dfcb28ee22b2773f678
#
_entry.id   e8acfcf88bb27dfcb28ee22b2773f678
#
_cell.length_a   1.000
_cell.length_b   1.000
_cell.length_c   1.000
_cell.angle_alpha   90.00
_cell.angle_beta   90.00
_cell.angle_gamma   90.00
#
_symmetry.space_group_name_H-M   'P 1'
#
loop_
_entity.id
_entity.type
_entity.pdbx_description
1 polymer ?
#
loop_
_entity_poly.entity_id
_entity_poly.type
_entity_poly.pdbx_seq_one_letter_code
_entity_poly.pdbx_strand_id
1 'polypeptide(L)'
;MTSTQATKAQSELAMVRQFTQTPGQPLVKLIRTLGLSYDEVEMPAGQSVEIRYENGRYKILINATESHARRRFTAAHALAHYLYHRDMLDDVGSLNRHSDWLFGTRENDARPFSPEHETEANRIAAQILMP
;
A
#
# COMPACT_ATOMS: atom_id res chain seq x y z
N MET A 1 -12.86 5.71 20.15
CA MET A 1 -12.08 4.55 19.68
C MET A 1 -12.03 3.49 20.77
N THR A 2 -12.19 2.26 20.40
CA THR A 2 -12.14 1.16 21.34
C THR A 2 -10.69 0.74 21.61
N SER A 3 -10.44 0.10 22.78
CA SER A 3 -9.13 -0.42 23.10
C SER A 3 -8.70 -1.51 22.10
N THR A 4 -9.66 -2.25 21.53
CA THR A 4 -9.38 -3.27 20.52
C THR A 4 -8.75 -2.67 19.26
N GLN A 5 -9.29 -1.52 18.79
CA GLN A 5 -8.74 -0.84 17.61
C GLN A 5 -7.32 -0.31 17.88
N ALA A 6 -7.11 0.29 19.07
CA ALA A 6 -5.80 0.76 19.45
C ALA A 6 -4.78 -0.37 19.52
N THR A 7 -5.18 -1.53 20.06
CA THR A 7 -4.31 -2.70 20.16
C THR A 7 -3.94 -3.24 18.77
N LYS A 8 -4.93 -3.28 17.85
CA LYS A 8 -4.67 -3.73 16.49
C LYS A 8 -3.68 -2.82 15.77
N ALA A 9 -3.88 -1.50 15.87
CA ALA A 9 -3.00 -0.53 15.25
C ALA A 9 -1.57 -0.65 15.81
N GLN A 10 -1.43 -0.82 17.12
CA GLN A 10 -0.12 -1.02 17.74
C GLN A 10 0.55 -2.29 17.25
N SER A 11 -0.22 -3.38 17.09
CA SER A 11 0.31 -4.65 16.59
C SER A 11 0.79 -4.52 15.14
N GLU A 12 0.03 -3.82 14.30
CA GLU A 12 0.42 -3.61 12.91
C GLU A 12 1.73 -2.81 12.83
N LEU A 13 1.84 -1.73 13.59
CA LEU A 13 3.06 -0.93 13.59
C LEU A 13 4.26 -1.72 14.13
N ALA A 14 4.03 -2.57 15.11
CA ALA A 14 5.10 -3.43 15.65
C ALA A 14 5.59 -4.42 14.59
N MET A 15 4.68 -4.99 13.79
CA MET A 15 5.07 -5.88 12.70
C MET A 15 5.91 -5.16 11.64
N VAL A 16 5.51 -3.93 11.29
CA VAL A 16 6.27 -3.13 10.33
C VAL A 16 7.66 -2.82 10.87
N ARG A 17 7.75 -2.44 12.14
CA ARG A 17 9.04 -2.14 12.77
C ARG A 17 9.95 -3.35 12.76
N GLN A 18 9.42 -4.53 13.09
CA GLN A 18 10.19 -5.76 13.07
C GLN A 18 10.69 -6.05 11.66
N PHE A 19 9.85 -5.85 10.64
CA PHE A 19 10.25 -6.02 9.25
C PHE A 19 11.42 -5.10 8.90
N THR A 20 11.33 -3.81 9.27
CA THR A 20 12.39 -2.84 8.93
C THR A 20 13.70 -3.14 9.65
N GLN A 21 13.65 -3.82 10.78
CA GLN A 21 14.84 -4.18 11.55
C GLN A 21 15.44 -5.53 11.17
N THR A 22 14.80 -6.26 10.25
CA THR A 22 15.24 -7.59 9.84
C THR A 22 15.58 -7.57 8.36
N PRO A 23 16.86 -7.37 7.99
CA PRO A 23 17.25 -7.29 6.57
C PRO A 23 16.90 -8.56 5.80
N GLY A 24 16.58 -8.40 4.52
CA GLY A 24 16.35 -9.52 3.63
C GLY A 24 14.95 -10.11 3.67
N GLN A 25 14.04 -9.59 4.49
CA GLN A 25 12.67 -10.08 4.52
C GLN A 25 11.89 -9.64 3.27
N PRO A 26 11.15 -10.55 2.61
CA PRO A 26 10.31 -10.17 1.48
C PRO A 26 9.15 -9.29 1.94
N LEU A 27 8.89 -8.21 1.20
CA LEU A 27 7.77 -7.31 1.51
C LEU A 27 6.43 -8.03 1.48
N VAL A 28 6.25 -9.00 0.57
CA VAL A 28 5.03 -9.80 0.47
C VAL A 28 4.72 -10.50 1.80
N LYS A 29 5.76 -10.98 2.49
CA LYS A 29 5.57 -11.64 3.78
C LYS A 29 4.95 -10.68 4.79
N LEU A 30 5.43 -9.45 4.85
CA LEU A 30 4.85 -8.43 5.73
C LEU A 30 3.40 -8.16 5.37
N ILE A 31 3.11 -7.97 4.09
CA ILE A 31 1.74 -7.69 3.63
C ILE A 31 0.78 -8.80 4.06
N ARG A 32 1.17 -10.06 3.84
CA ARG A 32 0.34 -11.20 4.21
C ARG A 32 0.21 -11.37 5.71
N THR A 33 1.27 -11.10 6.45
CA THR A 33 1.24 -11.17 7.92
C THR A 33 0.26 -10.16 8.49
N LEU A 34 0.13 -8.99 7.85
CA LEU A 34 -0.83 -7.97 8.26
C LEU A 34 -2.27 -8.31 7.89
N GLY A 35 -2.49 -9.41 7.18
CA GLY A 35 -3.83 -9.87 6.85
C GLY A 35 -4.33 -9.48 5.47
N LEU A 36 -3.49 -8.86 4.65
CA LEU A 36 -3.87 -8.53 3.27
C LEU A 36 -3.51 -9.67 2.33
N SER A 37 -4.26 -9.77 1.23
CA SER A 37 -3.89 -10.63 0.11
C SER A 37 -2.99 -9.86 -0.84
N TYR A 38 -2.12 -10.57 -1.55
CA TYR A 38 -1.18 -9.97 -2.49
C TYR A 38 -1.02 -10.87 -3.70
N ASP A 39 -1.15 -10.28 -4.89
CA ASP A 39 -0.88 -10.97 -6.15
C ASP A 39 -0.26 -10.00 -7.16
N GLU A 40 0.49 -10.56 -8.09
CA GLU A 40 1.02 -9.82 -9.23
C GLU A 40 0.28 -10.32 -10.46
N VAL A 41 -0.33 -9.37 -11.20
CA VAL A 41 -1.13 -9.69 -12.36
C VAL A 41 -0.81 -8.72 -13.49
N GLU A 42 -1.04 -9.14 -14.71
CA GLU A 42 -0.86 -8.26 -15.86
C GLU A 42 -1.92 -7.17 -15.86
N MET A 43 -1.49 -5.94 -16.05
CA MET A 43 -2.38 -4.77 -16.13
C MET A 43 -2.02 -3.94 -17.35
N PRO A 44 -2.95 -3.10 -17.82
CA PRO A 44 -2.65 -2.18 -18.92
C PRO A 44 -1.47 -1.27 -18.61
N ALA A 45 -0.79 -0.82 -19.66
CA ALA A 45 0.31 0.13 -19.50
C ALA A 45 -0.15 1.36 -18.74
N GLY A 46 0.67 1.82 -17.80
CA GLY A 46 0.37 2.97 -16.97
C GLY A 46 -0.36 2.67 -15.69
N GLN A 47 -0.96 1.49 -15.56
CA GLN A 47 -1.59 1.07 -14.31
C GLN A 47 -0.57 0.28 -13.51
N SER A 48 -0.41 0.62 -12.23
CA SER A 48 0.61 -0.01 -11.37
C SER A 48 0.02 -0.86 -10.27
N VAL A 49 -1.15 -0.50 -9.74
CA VAL A 49 -1.71 -1.16 -8.57
C VAL A 49 -3.22 -1.05 -8.55
N GLU A 50 -3.85 -2.06 -8.00
CA GLU A 50 -5.26 -2.02 -7.61
C GLU A 50 -5.37 -2.47 -6.17
N ILE A 51 -6.12 -1.72 -5.37
CA ILE A 51 -6.43 -2.10 -3.99
C ILE A 51 -7.92 -2.37 -3.95
N ARG A 52 -8.30 -3.57 -3.48
CA ARG A 52 -9.70 -3.98 -3.35
C ARG A 52 -10.03 -4.35 -1.91
N TYR A 53 -11.26 -4.10 -1.53
CA TYR A 53 -11.79 -4.62 -0.28
C TYR A 53 -12.88 -5.64 -0.61
N GLU A 54 -12.59 -6.90 -0.36
CA GLU A 54 -13.51 -8.00 -0.69
C GLU A 54 -13.53 -8.99 0.46
N ASN A 55 -14.73 -9.45 0.82
CA ASN A 55 -14.91 -10.50 1.83
C ASN A 55 -14.22 -10.17 3.15
N GLY A 56 -14.28 -8.89 3.57
CA GLY A 56 -13.71 -8.44 4.83
C GLY A 56 -12.20 -8.31 4.83
N ARG A 57 -11.55 -8.35 3.66
CA ARG A 57 -10.10 -8.33 3.56
C ARG A 57 -9.67 -7.40 2.43
N TYR A 58 -8.58 -6.68 2.66
CA TYR A 58 -7.95 -5.90 1.60
C TYR A 58 -7.07 -6.79 0.74
N LYS A 59 -7.05 -6.50 -0.54
CA LYS A 59 -6.23 -7.20 -1.51
C LYS A 59 -5.42 -6.19 -2.31
N ILE A 60 -4.12 -6.42 -2.42
CA ILE A 60 -3.22 -5.58 -3.22
C ILE A 60 -2.85 -6.37 -4.47
N LEU A 61 -3.16 -5.80 -5.63
CA LEU A 61 -2.79 -6.35 -6.93
C LEU A 61 -1.76 -5.42 -7.56
N ILE A 62 -0.63 -5.96 -7.99
CA ILE A 62 0.48 -5.20 -8.56
C ILE A 62 0.67 -5.61 -10.01
N ASN A 63 0.98 -4.63 -10.86
CA ASN A 63 1.21 -4.89 -12.28
C ASN A 63 2.50 -5.68 -12.48
N ALA A 64 2.35 -6.95 -12.89
CA ALA A 64 3.47 -7.86 -13.08
C ALA A 64 4.39 -7.46 -14.24
N THR A 65 3.93 -6.58 -15.13
CA THR A 65 4.73 -6.16 -16.29
C THR A 65 5.72 -5.05 -15.99
N GLU A 66 5.62 -4.43 -14.81
CA GLU A 66 6.55 -3.36 -14.42
C GLU A 66 7.82 -3.94 -13.82
N SER A 67 8.87 -3.11 -13.73
CA SER A 67 10.16 -3.57 -13.19
C SER A 67 10.03 -4.02 -11.73
N HIS A 68 10.96 -4.86 -11.30
CA HIS A 68 11.00 -5.33 -9.92
C HIS A 68 11.04 -4.16 -8.92
N ALA A 69 11.89 -3.17 -9.20
CA ALA A 69 12.02 -2.02 -8.31
C ALA A 69 10.72 -1.24 -8.21
N ARG A 70 10.03 -1.03 -9.34
CA ARG A 70 8.76 -0.32 -9.35
C ARG A 70 7.67 -1.12 -8.64
N ARG A 71 7.59 -2.43 -8.87
CA ARG A 71 6.62 -3.28 -8.18
C ARG A 71 6.81 -3.25 -6.67
N ARG A 72 8.05 -3.28 -6.23
CA ARG A 72 8.39 -3.24 -4.81
C ARG A 72 7.98 -1.91 -4.19
N PHE A 73 8.30 -0.79 -4.85
CA PHE A 73 7.92 0.53 -4.36
C PHE A 73 6.40 0.70 -4.33
N THR A 74 5.73 0.28 -5.38
CA THR A 74 4.27 0.38 -5.49
C THR A 74 3.57 -0.42 -4.39
N ALA A 75 4.06 -1.63 -4.11
CA ALA A 75 3.51 -2.45 -3.03
C ALA A 75 3.69 -1.78 -1.67
N ALA A 76 4.86 -1.18 -1.41
CA ALA A 76 5.10 -0.46 -0.17
C ALA A 76 4.23 0.79 -0.06
N HIS A 77 4.00 1.50 -1.17
CA HIS A 77 3.12 2.65 -1.23
C HIS A 77 1.67 2.26 -0.88
N ALA A 78 1.19 1.16 -1.48
CA ALA A 78 -0.15 0.66 -1.19
C ALA A 78 -0.27 0.26 0.29
N LEU A 79 0.75 -0.37 0.82
CA LEU A 79 0.76 -0.74 2.24
C LEU A 79 0.73 0.49 3.14
N ALA A 80 1.43 1.56 2.75
CA ALA A 80 1.41 2.82 3.51
C ALA A 80 0.00 3.39 3.59
N HIS A 81 -0.75 3.38 2.49
CA HIS A 81 -2.15 3.82 2.51
C HIS A 81 -2.99 2.92 3.42
N TYR A 82 -2.79 1.62 3.39
CA TYR A 82 -3.50 0.73 4.28
C TYR A 82 -3.22 1.04 5.75
N LEU A 83 -1.98 1.36 6.09
CA LEU A 83 -1.59 1.61 7.49
C LEU A 83 -2.07 2.96 8.00
N TYR A 84 -2.04 4.00 7.17
CA TYR A 84 -2.22 5.38 7.63
C TYR A 84 -3.43 6.09 7.03
N HIS A 85 -4.00 5.59 5.94
CA HIS A 85 -5.12 6.23 5.26
C HIS A 85 -6.27 5.25 5.04
N ARG A 86 -6.45 4.32 5.97
CA ARG A 86 -7.43 3.23 5.82
C ARG A 86 -8.86 3.73 5.67
N ASP A 87 -9.23 4.77 6.40
CA ASP A 87 -10.60 5.30 6.33
C ASP A 87 -10.97 5.71 4.92
N MET A 88 -10.02 6.27 4.17
CA MET A 88 -10.26 6.66 2.79
C MET A 88 -10.40 5.45 1.88
N LEU A 89 -9.63 4.39 2.13
CA LEU A 89 -9.77 3.15 1.40
C LEU A 89 -11.13 2.49 1.66
N ASP A 90 -11.57 2.52 2.91
CA ASP A 90 -12.86 1.94 3.29
C ASP A 90 -14.01 2.63 2.55
N ASP A 91 -13.93 3.95 2.37
CA ASP A 91 -14.97 4.72 1.71
C ASP A 91 -15.12 4.39 0.23
N VAL A 92 -14.01 4.07 -0.46
CA VAL A 92 -14.07 3.82 -1.90
C VAL A 92 -14.27 2.34 -2.24
N GLY A 93 -13.94 1.42 -1.33
CA GLY A 93 -14.10 -0.01 -1.53
C GLY A 93 -13.07 -0.63 -2.46
N SER A 94 -12.75 0.04 -3.54
CA SER A 94 -11.79 -0.42 -4.54
C SER A 94 -11.11 0.76 -5.19
N LEU A 95 -9.82 0.65 -5.46
CA LEU A 95 -9.04 1.75 -6.00
C LEU A 95 -8.01 1.25 -7.00
N ASN A 96 -8.06 1.80 -8.23
CA ASN A 96 -7.07 1.56 -9.26
C ASN A 96 -6.11 2.75 -9.33
N ARG A 97 -4.82 2.48 -9.45
CA ARG A 97 -3.79 3.51 -9.47
C ARG A 97 -2.93 3.44 -10.71
N HIS A 98 -2.74 4.56 -11.34
CA HIS A 98 -1.77 4.72 -12.41
C HIS A 98 -0.43 5.18 -11.84
N SER A 99 0.65 4.81 -12.53
CA SER A 99 2.00 5.18 -12.07
C SER A 99 2.19 6.68 -11.95
N ASP A 100 1.56 7.46 -12.82
CA ASP A 100 1.64 8.93 -12.76
C ASP A 100 1.13 9.46 -11.43
N TRP A 101 0.04 8.87 -10.92
CA TRP A 101 -0.51 9.29 -9.63
C TRP A 101 0.44 8.97 -8.49
N LEU A 102 1.05 7.78 -8.54
CA LEU A 102 1.96 7.32 -7.49
C LEU A 102 3.17 8.22 -7.38
N PHE A 103 3.63 8.77 -8.50
CA PHE A 103 4.82 9.61 -8.52
C PHE A 103 4.50 11.10 -8.62
N GLY A 104 3.23 11.48 -8.43
CA GLY A 104 2.83 12.86 -8.30
C GLY A 104 2.86 13.68 -9.58
N THR A 105 2.91 13.02 -10.74
CA THR A 105 3.02 13.72 -12.02
C THR A 105 1.68 14.00 -12.68
N ARG A 106 0.59 13.43 -12.16
CA ARG A 106 -0.73 13.56 -12.76
C ARG A 106 -1.58 14.53 -11.95
N GLU A 107 -2.25 15.44 -12.67
CA GLU A 107 -3.10 16.46 -12.07
C GLU A 107 -4.55 16.24 -12.46
N ASN A 108 -5.47 16.87 -11.74
CA ASN A 108 -6.90 16.93 -12.05
C ASN A 108 -7.60 15.57 -12.07
N ASP A 109 -7.09 14.59 -11.36
CA ASP A 109 -7.71 13.28 -11.28
C ASP A 109 -8.66 13.19 -10.10
N ALA A 110 -9.77 12.50 -10.31
CA ALA A 110 -10.67 12.16 -9.22
C ALA A 110 -10.05 10.99 -8.45
N ARG A 111 -9.40 11.30 -7.34
CA ARG A 111 -8.78 10.29 -6.48
C ARG A 111 -9.07 10.62 -5.03
N PRO A 112 -9.18 9.59 -4.16
CA PRO A 112 -9.58 9.78 -2.77
C PRO A 112 -8.50 10.47 -1.93
N PHE A 113 -7.23 10.40 -2.36
CA PHE A 113 -6.13 10.95 -1.58
C PHE A 113 -5.70 12.29 -2.13
N SER A 114 -5.41 13.23 -1.23
CA SER A 114 -4.83 14.51 -1.60
C SER A 114 -3.37 14.33 -2.02
N PRO A 115 -2.76 15.34 -2.68
CA PRO A 115 -1.32 15.30 -2.94
C PRO A 115 -0.49 15.10 -1.68
N GLU A 116 -0.93 15.65 -0.55
CA GLU A 116 -0.24 15.47 0.73
C GLU A 116 -0.28 14.01 1.19
N HIS A 117 -1.42 13.34 1.03
CA HIS A 117 -1.55 11.92 1.37
C HIS A 117 -0.65 11.06 0.50
N GLU A 118 -0.54 11.39 -0.79
CA GLU A 118 0.33 10.65 -1.70
C GLU A 118 1.80 10.85 -1.35
N THR A 119 2.18 12.09 -1.01
CA THR A 119 3.55 12.39 -0.59
C THR A 119 3.89 11.66 0.70
N GLU A 120 2.98 11.65 1.65
CA GLU A 120 3.17 10.91 2.90
C GLU A 120 3.35 9.42 2.65
N ALA A 121 2.51 8.84 1.79
CA ALA A 121 2.60 7.42 1.47
C ALA A 121 3.93 7.09 0.79
N ASN A 122 4.41 7.97 -0.09
CA ASN A 122 5.72 7.78 -0.73
C ASN A 122 6.85 7.81 0.31
N ARG A 123 6.78 8.74 1.25
CA ARG A 123 7.78 8.84 2.31
C ARG A 123 7.80 7.59 3.20
N ILE A 124 6.61 7.13 3.57
CA ILE A 124 6.48 5.93 4.41
C ILE A 124 6.97 4.70 3.64
N ALA A 125 6.63 4.59 2.36
CA ALA A 125 7.11 3.49 1.51
C ALA A 125 8.64 3.45 1.49
N ALA A 126 9.27 4.61 1.32
CA ALA A 126 10.74 4.67 1.33
C ALA A 126 11.31 4.22 2.67
N GLN A 127 10.67 4.60 3.78
CA GLN A 127 11.11 4.17 5.11
C GLN A 127 10.96 2.67 5.32
N ILE A 128 9.92 2.07 4.77
CA ILE A 128 9.72 0.62 4.86
C ILE A 128 10.82 -0.12 4.09
N LEU A 129 11.16 0.37 2.90
CA LEU A 129 12.10 -0.30 2.01
C LEU A 129 13.56 -0.04 2.37
N MET A 130 13.86 1.12 2.95
CA MET A 130 15.22 1.54 3.29
C MET A 130 15.22 2.13 4.70
N PRO A 131 15.10 1.27 5.71
CA PRO A 131 15.03 1.69 7.11
C PRO A 131 16.34 2.28 7.61
#